data_01a60f89a1aebb62b7a4c1714640c8f0
#
_entry.id   01a60f89a1aebb62b7a4c1714640c8f0
#
_cell.length_a   1.000
_cell.length_b   1.000
_cell.length_c   1.000
_cell.angle_alpha   90.00
_cell.angle_beta   90.00
_cell.angle_gamma   90.00
#
_symmetry.space_group_name_H-M   'P 1'
#
loop_
_entity.id
_entity.type
_entity.pdbx_description
1 polymer ?
#
loop_
_entity_poly.entity_id
_entity_poly.type
_entity_poly.pdbx_seq_one_letter_code
_entity_poly.pdbx_strand_id
1 'polypeptide(L)'
;MAKILIVDDAAFMRMMIKDILSKNGYEVVGEAENGAVAVNKYAEVKPDLVLMDITMPEKDGIQALKEIRSNDANAKVIMCSAMGQQAMVIEAIQSGAKDFIVKPFQADRVIEAVKKVVG
;
A
#
# COMPACT_ATOMS: atom_id res chain seq x y z
N MET A 1 -5.94 -0.79 17.17
CA MET A 1 -6.41 -0.63 15.78
C MET A 1 -5.24 -0.24 14.88
N ALA A 2 -4.99 -1.01 13.83
CA ALA A 2 -3.87 -0.72 12.94
C ALA A 2 -4.11 0.55 12.13
N LYS A 3 -3.05 1.33 11.95
CA LYS A 3 -3.05 2.59 11.21
C LYS A 3 -2.52 2.33 9.81
N ILE A 4 -3.28 2.71 8.79
CA ILE A 4 -2.98 2.37 7.40
C ILE A 4 -2.87 3.64 6.55
N LEU A 5 -1.81 3.69 5.73
CA LEU A 5 -1.62 4.71 4.71
C LEU A 5 -2.01 4.11 3.37
N ILE A 6 -2.86 4.80 2.62
CA ILE A 6 -3.32 4.36 1.29
C ILE A 6 -2.62 5.18 0.22
N VAL A 7 -2.00 4.51 -0.75
CA VAL A 7 -1.29 5.17 -1.86
C VAL A 7 -1.82 4.66 -3.19
N ASP A 8 -2.45 5.53 -3.96
CA ASP A 8 -2.99 5.21 -5.28
C ASP A 8 -3.22 6.54 -5.98
N ASP A 9 -2.94 6.62 -7.28
CA ASP A 9 -3.12 7.87 -8.02
C ASP A 9 -4.59 8.18 -8.32
N ALA A 10 -5.48 7.19 -8.20
CA ALA A 10 -6.90 7.36 -8.45
C ALA A 10 -7.65 7.66 -7.13
N ALA A 11 -8.21 8.86 -7.03
CA ALA A 11 -8.97 9.26 -5.84
C ALA A 11 -10.15 8.31 -5.56
N PHE A 12 -10.81 7.83 -6.62
CA PHE A 12 -11.90 6.86 -6.50
C PHE A 12 -11.43 5.57 -5.83
N MET A 13 -10.26 5.08 -6.20
CA MET A 13 -9.70 3.85 -5.64
C MET A 13 -9.34 4.04 -4.16
N ARG A 14 -8.74 5.18 -3.82
CA ARG A 14 -8.43 5.49 -2.42
C ARG A 14 -9.70 5.52 -1.56
N MET A 15 -10.76 6.13 -2.08
CA MET A 15 -12.04 6.20 -1.36
C MET A 15 -12.62 4.80 -1.13
N MET A 16 -12.54 3.93 -2.13
CA MET A 16 -13.06 2.57 -2.06
C MET A 16 -12.30 1.75 -1.02
N ILE A 17 -10.98 1.83 -1.04
CA ILE A 17 -10.13 1.11 -0.08
C ILE A 17 -10.37 1.65 1.33
N LYS A 18 -10.46 2.96 1.49
CA LYS A 18 -10.74 3.59 2.78
C LYS A 18 -12.05 3.07 3.37
N ASP A 19 -13.09 2.97 2.56
CA ASP A 19 -14.39 2.47 2.99
C ASP A 19 -14.28 1.02 3.48
N ILE A 20 -13.60 0.17 2.70
CA ILE A 20 -13.38 -1.24 3.07
C ILE A 20 -12.67 -1.35 4.43
N LEU A 21 -11.58 -0.60 4.60
CA LEU A 21 -10.77 -0.66 5.82
C LEU A 21 -11.54 -0.13 7.02
N SER A 22 -12.23 1.00 6.87
CA SER A 22 -12.98 1.62 7.95
C SER A 22 -14.10 0.72 8.46
N LYS A 23 -14.78 0.02 7.55
CA LYS A 23 -15.86 -0.91 7.92
C LYS A 23 -15.35 -2.14 8.65
N ASN A 24 -14.05 -2.41 8.57
CA ASN A 24 -13.45 -3.58 9.21
C ASN A 24 -12.56 -3.22 10.41
N GLY A 25 -12.70 -2.01 10.94
CA GLY A 25 -12.05 -1.61 12.18
C GLY A 25 -10.64 -1.11 12.05
N TYR A 26 -10.17 -0.82 10.82
CA TYR A 26 -8.84 -0.24 10.60
C TYR A 26 -8.94 1.28 10.48
N GLU A 27 -7.89 1.97 10.90
CA GLU A 27 -7.84 3.42 10.84
C GLU A 27 -7.00 3.86 9.64
N VAL A 28 -7.56 4.67 8.75
CA VAL A 28 -6.82 5.26 7.63
C VAL A 28 -6.25 6.59 8.11
N VAL A 29 -4.93 6.66 8.26
CA VAL A 29 -4.26 7.83 8.83
C VAL A 29 -3.75 8.80 7.77
N GLY A 30 -3.81 8.43 6.50
CA GLY A 30 -3.40 9.31 5.42
C GLY A 30 -3.59 8.69 4.06
N GLU A 31 -3.47 9.53 3.03
CA GLU A 31 -3.55 9.12 1.64
C GLU A 31 -2.45 9.83 0.86
N ALA A 32 -1.97 9.18 -0.19
CA ALA A 32 -0.98 9.75 -1.09
C ALA A 32 -1.35 9.39 -2.53
N GLU A 33 -1.08 10.30 -3.45
CA GLU A 33 -1.45 10.15 -4.86
C GLU A 33 -0.29 9.70 -5.75
N ASN A 34 0.93 9.66 -5.21
CA ASN A 34 2.09 9.16 -5.93
C ASN A 34 3.17 8.72 -4.92
N GLY A 35 4.26 8.16 -5.45
CA GLY A 35 5.31 7.61 -4.60
C GLY A 35 6.08 8.66 -3.81
N ALA A 36 6.28 9.86 -4.36
CA ALA A 36 6.99 10.92 -3.66
C ALA A 36 6.21 11.40 -2.44
N VAL A 37 4.90 11.62 -2.61
CA VAL A 37 4.01 11.99 -1.50
C VAL A 37 3.95 10.85 -0.47
N ALA A 38 3.95 9.59 -0.94
CA ALA A 38 3.89 8.43 -0.06
C ALA A 38 5.10 8.37 0.88
N VAL A 39 6.30 8.62 0.38
CA VAL A 39 7.51 8.61 1.20
C VAL A 39 7.43 9.68 2.29
N ASN A 40 7.03 10.89 1.92
CA ASN A 40 6.89 11.99 2.88
C ASN A 40 5.79 11.71 3.90
N LYS A 41 4.65 11.20 3.44
CA LYS A 41 3.51 10.88 4.29
C LYS A 41 3.85 9.77 5.28
N TYR A 42 4.61 8.77 4.84
CA TYR A 42 5.05 7.69 5.72
C TYR A 42 5.82 8.22 6.91
N ALA A 43 6.78 9.12 6.66
CA ALA A 43 7.58 9.72 7.73
C ALA A 43 6.71 10.55 8.67
N GLU A 44 5.68 11.21 8.14
CA GLU A 44 4.80 12.08 8.90
C GLU A 44 3.84 11.31 9.80
N VAL A 45 3.15 10.29 9.25
CA VAL A 45 2.09 9.60 9.97
C VAL A 45 2.51 8.28 10.62
N LYS A 46 3.65 7.73 10.22
CA LYS A 46 4.21 6.49 10.77
C LYS A 46 3.15 5.38 10.86
N PRO A 47 2.61 4.94 9.72
CA PRO A 47 1.53 3.94 9.74
C PRO A 47 2.07 2.56 10.11
N ASP A 48 1.16 1.67 10.51
CA ASP A 48 1.51 0.27 10.73
C ASP A 48 1.61 -0.50 9.42
N LEU A 49 0.95 -0.01 8.36
CA LEU A 49 0.89 -0.67 7.07
C LEU A 49 0.65 0.36 5.97
N VAL A 50 1.27 0.13 4.81
CA VAL A 50 1.01 0.90 3.59
C VAL A 50 0.37 -0.02 2.56
N LEU A 51 -0.75 0.41 1.97
CA LEU A 51 -1.31 -0.21 0.76
C LEU A 51 -0.88 0.67 -0.40
N MET A 52 -0.07 0.14 -1.30
CA MET A 52 0.61 0.93 -2.32
C MET A 52 0.40 0.39 -3.72
N ASP A 53 -0.17 1.22 -4.60
CA ASP A 53 -0.27 0.89 -6.02
C ASP A 53 1.14 0.83 -6.63
N ILE A 54 1.34 -0.07 -7.58
CA ILE A 54 2.63 -0.21 -8.26
C ILE A 54 2.83 0.93 -9.27
N THR A 55 1.83 1.17 -10.14
CA THR A 55 1.97 2.13 -11.22
C THR A 55 1.37 3.48 -10.87
N MET A 56 2.22 4.49 -10.72
CA MET A 56 1.81 5.85 -10.39
C MET A 56 2.73 6.84 -11.10
N PRO A 57 2.25 8.08 -11.35
CA PRO A 57 3.12 9.10 -11.93
C PRO A 57 4.23 9.52 -10.97
N GLU A 58 5.26 10.13 -11.51
CA GLU A 58 6.44 10.65 -10.83
C GLU A 58 7.30 9.56 -10.23
N LYS A 59 6.97 9.07 -9.02
CA LYS A 59 7.68 7.97 -8.39
C LYS A 59 6.72 6.80 -8.28
N ASP A 60 7.02 5.66 -8.91
CA ASP A 60 6.16 4.49 -8.85
C ASP A 60 6.21 3.80 -7.48
N GLY A 61 5.32 2.80 -7.30
CA GLY A 61 5.18 2.13 -6.01
C GLY A 61 6.41 1.33 -5.59
N ILE A 62 7.16 0.76 -6.55
CA ILE A 62 8.36 -0.01 -6.21
C ILE A 62 9.48 0.91 -5.77
N GLN A 63 9.65 2.05 -6.44
CA GLN A 63 10.63 3.05 -6.03
C GLN A 63 10.31 3.59 -4.64
N ALA A 64 9.02 3.87 -4.38
CA ALA A 64 8.58 4.34 -3.06
C ALA A 64 8.79 3.27 -1.99
N LEU A 65 8.50 2.01 -2.29
CA LEU A 65 8.73 0.89 -1.39
C LEU A 65 10.20 0.82 -0.98
N LYS A 66 11.10 0.88 -1.95
CA LYS A 66 12.53 0.81 -1.69
C LYS A 66 13.00 1.96 -0.79
N GLU A 67 12.50 3.17 -1.06
CA GLU A 67 12.87 4.35 -0.30
C GLU A 67 12.31 4.29 1.13
N ILE A 68 11.05 3.90 1.28
CA ILE A 68 10.43 3.73 2.61
C ILE A 68 11.21 2.69 3.42
N ARG A 69 11.54 1.55 2.81
CA ARG A 69 12.28 0.47 3.47
C ARG A 69 13.71 0.89 3.80
N SER A 70 14.32 1.74 2.99
CA SER A 70 15.64 2.29 3.26
C SER A 70 15.63 3.17 4.50
N ASN A 71 14.56 3.92 4.72
CA ASN A 71 14.41 4.80 5.89
C ASN A 71 13.89 4.06 7.12
N ASP A 72 13.12 2.99 6.92
CA ASP A 72 12.55 2.19 8.00
C ASP A 72 12.52 0.72 7.58
N ALA A 73 13.50 -0.05 8.04
CA ALA A 73 13.63 -1.47 7.68
C ALA A 73 12.44 -2.32 8.18
N ASN A 74 11.66 -1.81 9.12
CA ASN A 74 10.49 -2.50 9.66
C ASN A 74 9.18 -2.11 8.97
N ALA A 75 9.25 -1.27 7.94
CA ALA A 75 8.06 -0.84 7.21
C ALA A 75 7.34 -2.04 6.59
N LYS A 76 6.02 -2.07 6.73
CA LYS A 76 5.16 -3.11 6.18
C LYS A 76 4.37 -2.53 5.03
N VAL A 77 4.55 -3.12 3.84
CA VAL A 77 3.91 -2.63 2.62
C VAL A 77 3.26 -3.79 1.89
N ILE A 78 2.00 -3.60 1.50
CA ILE A 78 1.28 -4.51 0.61
C ILE A 78 1.13 -3.77 -0.72
N MET A 79 1.54 -4.42 -1.82
CA MET A 79 1.43 -3.82 -3.14
C MET A 79 0.08 -4.13 -3.77
N CYS A 80 -0.45 -3.20 -4.55
CA CYS A 80 -1.65 -3.39 -5.35
C CYS A 80 -1.23 -3.33 -6.81
N SER A 81 -1.46 -4.41 -7.55
CA SER A 81 -1.02 -4.53 -8.93
C SER A 81 -2.18 -4.70 -9.89
N ALA A 82 -2.00 -4.29 -11.14
CA ALA A 82 -2.90 -4.64 -12.22
C ALA A 82 -2.55 -6.05 -12.72
N MET A 83 -3.49 -6.69 -13.41
CA MET A 83 -3.21 -7.97 -14.05
C MET A 83 -2.10 -7.80 -15.08
N GLY A 84 -1.22 -8.79 -15.17
CA GLY A 84 -0.12 -8.76 -16.11
C GLY A 84 1.16 -8.11 -15.57
N GLN A 85 1.22 -7.77 -14.29
CA GLN A 85 2.38 -7.12 -13.68
C GLN A 85 3.23 -8.10 -12.84
N GLN A 86 3.29 -9.38 -13.23
CA GLN A 86 3.97 -10.39 -12.43
C GLN A 86 5.44 -10.07 -12.15
N ALA A 87 6.17 -9.57 -13.16
CA ALA A 87 7.58 -9.23 -12.98
C ALA A 87 7.76 -8.12 -11.95
N MET A 88 6.86 -7.14 -11.95
CA MET A 88 6.90 -6.03 -10.99
C MET A 88 6.54 -6.50 -9.58
N VAL A 89 5.60 -7.44 -9.47
CA VAL A 89 5.23 -8.03 -8.18
C VAL A 89 6.43 -8.78 -7.59
N ILE A 90 7.13 -9.55 -8.40
CA ILE A 90 8.32 -10.28 -7.96
C ILE A 90 9.39 -9.30 -7.46
N GLU A 91 9.62 -8.22 -8.21
CA GLU A 91 10.58 -7.19 -7.79
C GLU A 91 10.17 -6.56 -6.46
N ALA A 92 8.88 -6.28 -6.28
CA ALA A 92 8.37 -5.69 -5.05
C ALA A 92 8.58 -6.63 -3.86
N ILE A 93 8.28 -7.91 -4.01
CA ILE A 93 8.49 -8.89 -2.94
C ILE A 93 9.98 -9.00 -2.60
N GLN A 94 10.84 -9.04 -3.61
CA GLN A 94 12.29 -9.07 -3.39
C GLN A 94 12.80 -7.80 -2.70
N SER A 95 12.07 -6.69 -2.87
CA SER A 95 12.41 -5.41 -2.24
C SER A 95 11.79 -5.24 -0.85
N GLY A 96 11.08 -6.25 -0.37
CA GLY A 96 10.58 -6.29 1.00
C GLY A 96 9.07 -6.10 1.19
N ALA A 97 8.28 -6.08 0.11
CA ALA A 97 6.83 -6.05 0.24
C ALA A 97 6.36 -7.33 0.95
N LYS A 98 5.37 -7.20 1.82
CA LYS A 98 4.88 -8.33 2.61
C LYS A 98 3.87 -9.20 1.86
N ASP A 99 3.13 -8.61 0.93
CA ASP A 99 2.11 -9.30 0.15
C ASP A 99 1.73 -8.44 -1.05
N PHE A 100 0.85 -8.95 -1.89
CA PHE A 100 0.31 -8.19 -3.01
C PHE A 100 -1.17 -8.54 -3.22
N ILE A 101 -1.90 -7.60 -3.83
CA ILE A 101 -3.31 -7.75 -4.16
C ILE A 101 -3.46 -7.35 -5.62
N VAL A 102 -4.17 -8.15 -6.42
CA VAL A 102 -4.38 -7.89 -7.85
C VAL A 102 -5.71 -7.18 -8.07
N LYS A 103 -5.69 -6.11 -8.85
CA LYS A 103 -6.90 -5.38 -9.25
C LYS A 103 -7.55 -6.05 -10.47
N PRO A 104 -8.86 -6.11 -10.57
CA PRO A 104 -9.82 -5.68 -9.56
C PRO A 104 -9.87 -6.67 -8.39
N PHE A 105 -10.02 -6.16 -7.17
CA PHE A 105 -10.05 -6.99 -5.98
C PHE A 105 -11.40 -6.90 -5.28
N GLN A 106 -11.68 -7.91 -4.44
CA GLN A 106 -12.85 -7.93 -3.57
C GLN A 106 -12.46 -7.45 -2.18
N ALA A 107 -13.43 -6.92 -1.44
CA ALA A 107 -13.20 -6.41 -0.09
C ALA A 107 -12.57 -7.46 0.84
N ASP A 108 -13.05 -8.69 0.78
CA ASP A 108 -12.55 -9.78 1.64
C ASP A 108 -11.09 -10.12 1.33
N ARG A 109 -10.64 -10.00 0.07
CA ARG A 109 -9.23 -10.23 -0.29
C ARG A 109 -8.34 -9.14 0.33
N VAL A 110 -8.78 -7.89 0.31
CA VAL A 110 -8.04 -6.78 0.94
C VAL A 110 -7.89 -7.03 2.43
N ILE A 111 -8.98 -7.36 3.11
CA ILE A 111 -8.98 -7.60 4.55
C ILE A 111 -8.14 -8.82 4.92
N GLU A 112 -8.20 -9.89 4.12
CA GLU A 112 -7.37 -11.08 4.35
C GLU A 112 -5.89 -10.71 4.34
N ALA A 113 -5.45 -9.96 3.33
CA ALA A 113 -4.04 -9.54 3.23
C ALA A 113 -3.63 -8.66 4.39
N VAL A 114 -4.48 -7.70 4.76
CA VAL A 114 -4.19 -6.78 5.87
C VAL A 114 -4.06 -7.56 7.18
N LYS A 115 -4.98 -8.47 7.45
CA LYS A 115 -4.94 -9.28 8.68
C LYS A 115 -3.67 -10.12 8.79
N LYS A 116 -3.20 -10.68 7.68
CA LYS A 116 -1.97 -11.47 7.67
C LYS A 116 -0.76 -10.66 8.06
N VAL A 117 -0.76 -9.37 7.75
CA VAL A 117 0.41 -8.50 7.95
C VAL A 117 0.36 -7.80 9.31
N VAL A 118 -0.81 -7.31 9.72
CA VAL A 118 -0.93 -6.51 10.95
C VAL A 118 -1.82 -7.13 12.03
N GLY A 119 -2.49 -8.21 11.71
CA GLY A 119 -3.34 -8.89 12.70
C GLY A 119 -4.80 -8.40 12.75
#